data_0940123e098b4bb1f81492e6eecd8ac9
#
_entry.id   0940123e098b4bb1f81492e6eecd8ac9
#
_cell.length_a   1.000
_cell.length_b   1.000
_cell.length_c   1.000
_cell.angle_alpha   90.00
_cell.angle_beta   90.00
_cell.angle_gamma   90.00
#
_symmetry.space_group_name_H-M   'P 1'
#
loop_
_entity.id
_entity.type
_entity.pdbx_description
1 polymer ?
#
loop_
_entity_poly.entity_id
_entity_poly.type
_entity_poly.pdbx_seq_one_letter_code
_entity_poly.pdbx_strand_id
1 'polypeptide(L)'
;SYTDALTTLAKGTDAGLYRLIPERVEIVNSEEEVQEILAECRVIGKPLTFKAGGTSLSGQTITDSVLVEIGPDFGKIKISEDGRSAIFPCGITGDHANRLLKRYGRKLGPSPASIKSARISGIVANNASGSSYGITYNSYHTVRSMRLILTDGTLLDTASAESRRHFVESHPEWVDGLLALRERVKQNPEMEARIRHKYELKNTCG
;
A
#
# COMPACT_ATOMS: atom_id res chain seq x y z
N SER A 1 14.47 14.83 -6.15
CA SER A 1 15.25 13.83 -6.90
C SER A 1 16.68 13.76 -6.37
N TYR A 2 17.18 12.54 -6.10
CA TYR A 2 18.53 12.29 -5.58
C TYR A 2 19.20 11.23 -6.45
N THR A 3 20.39 11.54 -6.94
CA THR A 3 21.21 10.63 -7.76
C THR A 3 22.62 10.46 -7.20
N ASP A 4 22.91 11.11 -6.06
CA ASP A 4 24.22 11.02 -5.42
C ASP A 4 24.43 9.63 -4.80
N ALA A 5 25.68 9.18 -4.81
CA ALA A 5 26.06 7.85 -4.38
C ALA A 5 25.73 7.53 -2.91
N LEU A 6 25.77 8.54 -2.03
CA LEU A 6 25.49 8.34 -0.61
C LEU A 6 24.00 8.09 -0.37
N THR A 7 23.12 8.91 -0.97
CA THR A 7 21.68 8.77 -0.85
C THR A 7 21.20 7.47 -1.49
N THR A 8 21.62 7.16 -2.71
CA THR A 8 21.21 5.92 -3.40
C THR A 8 21.67 4.68 -2.66
N LEU A 9 22.90 4.67 -2.13
CA LEU A 9 23.41 3.57 -1.29
C LEU A 9 22.58 3.41 0.00
N ALA A 10 22.30 4.52 0.69
CA ALA A 10 21.53 4.52 1.95
C ALA A 10 20.10 4.04 1.75
N LYS A 11 19.49 4.30 0.59
CA LYS A 11 18.12 3.91 0.24
C LYS A 11 18.02 2.53 -0.41
N GLY A 12 19.11 1.90 -0.79
CA GLY A 12 19.17 0.62 -1.49
C GLY A 12 18.85 -0.62 -0.65
N THR A 13 18.32 -0.47 0.57
CA THR A 13 17.99 -1.57 1.48
C THR A 13 16.56 -1.46 1.99
N ASP A 14 15.98 -2.59 2.37
CA ASP A 14 14.81 -2.69 3.26
C ASP A 14 15.21 -3.34 4.60
N ALA A 15 14.28 -3.96 5.31
CA ALA A 15 14.58 -4.70 6.54
C ALA A 15 15.09 -6.13 6.29
N GLY A 16 15.20 -6.54 5.02
CA GLY A 16 15.75 -7.82 4.58
C GLY A 16 17.27 -7.83 4.45
N LEU A 17 17.77 -8.93 3.90
CA LEU A 17 19.21 -9.15 3.64
C LEU A 17 19.66 -8.63 2.27
N TYR A 18 18.72 -8.27 1.41
CA TYR A 18 19.00 -7.90 0.03
C TYR A 18 19.33 -6.42 -0.10
N ARG A 19 20.10 -6.10 -1.12
CA ARG A 19 20.43 -4.73 -1.51
C ARG A 19 20.41 -4.61 -3.04
N LEU A 20 19.69 -3.58 -3.51
CA LEU A 20 19.80 -3.06 -4.87
C LEU A 20 19.96 -1.54 -4.76
N ILE A 21 20.96 -0.99 -5.45
CA ILE A 21 21.23 0.46 -5.39
C ILE A 21 20.42 1.12 -6.50
N PRO A 22 19.44 1.98 -6.17
CA PRO A 22 18.63 2.65 -7.19
C PRO A 22 19.49 3.65 -7.98
N GLU A 23 19.20 3.80 -9.26
CA GLU A 23 19.77 4.86 -10.10
C GLU A 23 19.33 6.25 -9.59
N ARG A 24 18.09 6.35 -9.10
CA ARG A 24 17.47 7.59 -8.65
C ARG A 24 16.48 7.32 -7.51
N VAL A 25 16.45 8.25 -6.56
CA VAL A 25 15.49 8.25 -5.45
C VAL A 25 14.64 9.51 -5.53
N GLU A 26 13.33 9.33 -5.56
CA GLU A 26 12.32 10.38 -5.49
C GLU A 26 11.59 10.32 -4.16
N ILE A 27 11.31 11.47 -3.54
CA ILE A 27 10.46 11.56 -2.37
C ILE A 27 9.21 12.32 -2.77
N VAL A 28 8.04 11.68 -2.63
CA VAL A 28 6.76 12.22 -3.05
C VAL A 28 5.85 12.48 -1.85
N ASN A 29 5.16 13.62 -1.84
CA ASN A 29 4.27 14.05 -0.76
C ASN A 29 2.84 14.35 -1.24
N SER A 30 2.56 14.17 -2.53
CA SER A 30 1.22 14.37 -3.10
C SER A 30 0.86 13.32 -4.15
N GLU A 31 -0.41 13.25 -4.48
CA GLU A 31 -0.92 12.37 -5.55
C GLU A 31 -0.42 12.84 -6.92
N GLU A 32 -0.34 14.15 -7.10
CA GLU A 32 0.14 14.79 -8.33
C GLU A 32 1.61 14.42 -8.59
N GLU A 33 2.48 14.52 -7.58
CA GLU A 33 3.88 14.12 -7.70
C GLU A 33 4.03 12.62 -8.07
N VAL A 34 3.15 11.76 -7.54
CA VAL A 34 3.14 10.34 -7.93
C VAL A 34 2.72 10.17 -9.39
N GLN A 35 1.69 10.89 -9.84
CA GLN A 35 1.22 10.82 -11.22
C GLN A 35 2.28 11.34 -12.21
N GLU A 36 2.98 12.43 -11.87
CA GLU A 36 4.07 12.99 -12.67
C GLU A 36 5.22 12.00 -12.85
N ILE A 37 5.66 11.36 -11.75
CA ILE A 37 6.77 10.38 -11.82
C ILE A 37 6.37 9.09 -12.56
N LEU A 38 5.12 8.65 -12.44
CA LEU A 38 4.58 7.52 -13.20
C LEU A 38 4.58 7.85 -14.70
N ALA A 39 4.12 9.05 -15.08
CA ALA A 39 4.11 9.51 -16.46
C ALA A 39 5.53 9.62 -17.04
N GLU A 40 6.46 10.23 -16.31
CA GLU A 40 7.87 10.32 -16.69
C GLU A 40 8.47 8.95 -16.93
N CYS A 41 8.38 8.06 -15.92
CA CYS A 41 8.97 6.71 -16.00
C CYS A 41 8.39 5.90 -17.17
N ARG A 42 7.12 6.08 -17.49
CA ARG A 42 6.48 5.46 -18.65
C ARG A 42 7.09 5.96 -19.96
N VAL A 43 7.28 7.28 -20.10
CA VAL A 43 7.86 7.88 -21.31
C VAL A 43 9.28 7.39 -21.56
N ILE A 44 10.09 7.30 -20.51
CA ILE A 44 11.49 6.88 -20.63
C ILE A 44 11.69 5.35 -20.52
N GLY A 45 10.60 4.58 -20.34
CA GLY A 45 10.64 3.11 -20.22
C GLY A 45 11.37 2.60 -18.98
N LYS A 46 11.41 3.36 -17.89
CA LYS A 46 12.08 2.97 -16.65
C LYS A 46 11.10 2.32 -15.66
N PRO A 47 11.42 1.14 -15.11
CA PRO A 47 10.65 0.60 -14.00
C PRO A 47 10.82 1.44 -12.74
N LEU A 48 9.78 1.48 -11.90
CA LEU A 48 9.85 2.14 -10.61
C LEU A 48 9.34 1.22 -9.49
N THR A 49 9.82 1.46 -8.28
CA THR A 49 9.41 0.73 -7.07
C THR A 49 9.05 1.71 -5.97
N PHE A 50 7.88 1.53 -5.37
CA PHE A 50 7.46 2.34 -4.23
C PHE A 50 8.03 1.79 -2.92
N LYS A 51 8.46 2.71 -2.04
CA LYS A 51 8.94 2.42 -0.70
C LYS A 51 8.25 3.32 0.31
N ALA A 52 7.56 2.70 1.26
CA ALA A 52 6.94 3.41 2.38
C ALA A 52 7.90 3.46 3.58
N GLY A 53 7.73 2.56 4.55
CA GLY A 53 8.61 2.45 5.71
C GLY A 53 9.83 1.55 5.52
N GLY A 54 9.94 0.86 4.39
CA GLY A 54 11.04 -0.07 4.11
C GLY A 54 11.13 -1.24 5.09
N THR A 55 9.99 -1.68 5.63
CA THR A 55 9.93 -2.75 6.64
C THR A 55 9.71 -4.15 6.07
N SER A 56 9.72 -4.30 4.77
CA SER A 56 9.69 -5.59 4.08
C SER A 56 10.96 -6.40 4.33
N LEU A 57 10.83 -7.75 4.29
CA LEU A 57 11.93 -8.67 4.60
C LEU A 57 12.43 -9.46 3.38
N SER A 58 11.78 -9.31 2.23
CA SER A 58 12.04 -10.14 1.04
C SER A 58 12.31 -9.29 -0.22
N GLY A 59 12.81 -8.07 -0.04
CA GLY A 59 13.24 -7.22 -1.15
C GLY A 59 12.10 -6.53 -1.92
N GLN A 60 10.88 -6.47 -1.38
CA GLN A 60 9.74 -5.87 -2.10
C GLN A 60 9.89 -4.38 -2.37
N THR A 61 10.75 -3.68 -1.63
CA THR A 61 10.90 -2.22 -1.68
C THR A 61 12.28 -1.77 -2.11
N ILE A 62 13.04 -2.62 -2.78
CA ILE A 62 14.35 -2.30 -3.35
C ILE A 62 14.32 -2.41 -4.87
N THR A 63 15.15 -1.63 -5.54
CA THR A 63 15.27 -1.59 -6.99
C THR A 63 16.65 -1.08 -7.38
N ASP A 64 17.08 -1.40 -8.58
CA ASP A 64 18.24 -0.84 -9.26
C ASP A 64 17.87 0.29 -10.24
N SER A 65 16.58 0.65 -10.33
CA SER A 65 16.07 1.70 -11.21
C SER A 65 15.56 2.91 -10.40
N VAL A 66 14.31 3.31 -10.56
CA VAL A 66 13.73 4.48 -9.86
C VAL A 66 13.06 4.04 -8.56
N LEU A 67 13.56 4.51 -7.43
CA LEU A 67 12.94 4.31 -6.12
C LEU A 67 12.08 5.52 -5.76
N VAL A 68 10.79 5.28 -5.52
CA VAL A 68 9.85 6.33 -5.10
C VAL A 68 9.50 6.14 -3.62
N GLU A 69 10.02 7.01 -2.78
CA GLU A 69 9.76 6.98 -1.34
C GLU A 69 8.56 7.84 -1.00
N ILE A 70 7.59 7.26 -0.29
CA ILE A 70 6.42 8.01 0.18
C ILE A 70 6.82 8.90 1.34
N GLY A 71 6.66 10.21 1.18
CA GLY A 71 6.94 11.20 2.22
C GLY A 71 5.87 11.25 3.33
N PRO A 72 6.11 12.00 4.41
CA PRO A 72 5.18 12.09 5.54
C PRO A 72 3.97 12.99 5.29
N ASP A 73 4.05 13.94 4.35
CA ASP A 73 3.11 15.05 4.19
C ASP A 73 1.97 14.78 3.19
N PHE A 74 1.59 13.51 3.04
CA PHE A 74 0.65 13.02 2.02
C PHE A 74 -0.83 13.31 2.32
N GLY A 75 -1.16 14.37 2.99
CA GLY A 75 -2.53 14.79 3.21
C GLY A 75 -2.94 14.92 4.68
N LYS A 76 -4.24 15.06 4.92
CA LYS A 76 -4.78 15.39 6.23
C LYS A 76 -5.38 14.18 6.94
N ILE A 77 -5.18 14.12 8.25
CA ILE A 77 -5.78 13.13 9.13
C ILE A 77 -7.20 13.59 9.49
N LYS A 78 -8.19 12.70 9.35
CA LYS A 78 -9.55 12.92 9.85
C LYS A 78 -9.96 11.71 10.68
N ILE A 79 -10.51 11.95 11.86
CA ILE A 79 -11.00 10.89 12.76
C ILE A 79 -12.46 11.26 13.10
N SER A 80 -13.38 10.28 13.03
CA SER A 80 -14.77 10.48 13.44
C SER A 80 -14.86 10.79 14.93
N GLU A 81 -15.93 11.47 15.33
CA GLU A 81 -16.14 11.89 16.73
C GLU A 81 -16.12 10.73 17.72
N ASP A 82 -16.59 9.56 17.31
CA ASP A 82 -16.61 8.32 18.10
C ASP A 82 -15.32 7.48 17.96
N GLY A 83 -14.37 7.91 17.13
CA GLY A 83 -13.11 7.20 16.84
C GLY A 83 -13.29 5.88 16.11
N ARG A 84 -14.48 5.55 15.56
CA ARG A 84 -14.73 4.27 14.89
C ARG A 84 -14.20 4.22 13.48
N SER A 85 -14.03 5.38 12.85
CA SER A 85 -13.44 5.49 11.53
C SER A 85 -12.41 6.62 11.47
N ALA A 86 -11.40 6.45 10.63
CA ALA A 86 -10.39 7.47 10.41
C ALA A 86 -9.89 7.42 8.97
N ILE A 87 -9.54 8.59 8.44
CA ILE A 87 -8.78 8.74 7.20
C ILE A 87 -7.35 9.08 7.61
N PHE A 88 -6.42 8.26 7.18
CA PHE A 88 -5.00 8.47 7.41
C PHE A 88 -4.26 8.65 6.09
N PRO A 89 -3.35 9.63 5.99
CA PRO A 89 -2.46 9.72 4.86
C PRO A 89 -1.53 8.51 4.80
N CYS A 90 -1.15 8.12 3.60
CA CYS A 90 -0.35 6.92 3.33
C CYS A 90 1.05 6.98 3.96
N GLY A 91 1.61 8.20 4.19
CA GLY A 91 2.96 8.43 4.66
C GLY A 91 3.17 8.36 6.17
N ILE A 92 2.13 8.40 7.00
CA ILE A 92 2.30 8.31 8.46
C ILE A 92 2.54 6.88 8.94
N THR A 93 3.21 6.73 10.09
CA THR A 93 3.42 5.41 10.69
C THR A 93 2.17 4.91 11.40
N GLY A 94 2.03 3.58 11.49
CA GLY A 94 0.94 2.98 12.26
C GLY A 94 0.99 3.36 13.76
N ASP A 95 2.17 3.57 14.31
CA ASP A 95 2.34 4.05 15.69
C ASP A 95 1.79 5.48 15.86
N HIS A 96 2.04 6.37 14.89
CA HIS A 96 1.47 7.71 14.91
C HIS A 96 -0.07 7.65 14.87
N ALA A 97 -0.64 6.85 13.97
CA ALA A 97 -2.07 6.63 13.92
C ALA A 97 -2.62 6.10 15.25
N ASN A 98 -1.94 5.14 15.88
CA ASN A 98 -2.34 4.61 17.19
C ASN A 98 -2.28 5.65 18.32
N ARG A 99 -1.28 6.53 18.33
CA ARG A 99 -1.23 7.64 19.30
C ARG A 99 -2.44 8.56 19.18
N LEU A 100 -2.85 8.86 17.96
CA LEU A 100 -4.03 9.70 17.71
C LEU A 100 -5.35 9.02 18.13
N LEU A 101 -5.45 7.70 17.91
CA LEU A 101 -6.63 6.91 18.27
C LEU A 101 -6.74 6.63 19.77
N LYS A 102 -5.63 6.75 20.52
CA LYS A 102 -5.59 6.45 21.97
C LYS A 102 -6.62 7.24 22.77
N ARG A 103 -6.87 8.51 22.43
CA ARG A 103 -7.87 9.37 23.10
C ARG A 103 -9.31 8.84 22.99
N TYR A 104 -9.56 7.98 22.00
CA TYR A 104 -10.86 7.32 21.80
C TYR A 104 -10.89 5.90 22.39
N GLY A 105 -9.85 5.48 23.11
CA GLY A 105 -9.69 4.10 23.58
C GLY A 105 -9.53 3.07 22.46
N ARG A 106 -9.02 3.48 21.29
CA ARG A 106 -8.94 2.68 20.08
C ARG A 106 -7.52 2.58 19.54
N LYS A 107 -7.32 1.63 18.63
CA LYS A 107 -6.09 1.44 17.87
C LYS A 107 -6.42 0.85 16.49
N LEU A 108 -5.45 0.87 15.58
CA LEU A 108 -5.54 0.17 14.30
C LEU A 108 -5.76 -1.34 14.52
N GLY A 109 -6.54 -1.96 13.64
CA GLY A 109 -6.68 -3.41 13.59
C GLY A 109 -5.35 -4.10 13.27
N PRO A 110 -4.72 -3.79 12.12
CA PRO A 110 -3.41 -4.34 11.82
C PRO A 110 -2.34 -3.79 12.77
N SER A 111 -1.57 -4.69 13.38
CA SER A 111 -0.51 -4.35 14.34
C SER A 111 0.76 -5.15 14.04
N PRO A 112 1.44 -4.90 12.91
CA PRO A 112 2.69 -5.56 12.60
C PRO A 112 3.76 -5.25 13.65
N ALA A 113 4.74 -6.14 13.82
CA ALA A 113 5.86 -5.92 14.76
C ALA A 113 6.62 -4.62 14.44
N SER A 114 6.65 -4.24 13.16
CA SER A 114 7.27 -3.00 12.66
C SER A 114 6.37 -1.76 12.78
N ILE A 115 5.28 -1.77 13.56
CA ILE A 115 4.27 -0.69 13.63
C ILE A 115 4.85 0.71 13.84
N LYS A 116 6.00 0.81 14.52
CA LYS A 116 6.69 2.09 14.76
C LYS A 116 7.31 2.69 13.50
N SER A 117 7.67 1.85 12.53
CA SER A 117 8.33 2.26 11.28
C SER A 117 7.45 2.04 10.04
N ALA A 118 6.58 1.02 10.08
CA ALA A 118 5.68 0.72 8.97
C ALA A 118 4.68 1.86 8.76
N ARG A 119 4.60 2.37 7.53
CA ARG A 119 3.65 3.42 7.13
C ARG A 119 2.32 2.82 6.69
N ILE A 120 1.24 3.60 6.77
CA ILE A 120 -0.12 3.16 6.45
C ILE A 120 -0.22 2.53 5.06
N SER A 121 0.40 3.12 4.03
CA SER A 121 0.41 2.54 2.69
C SER A 121 1.02 1.14 2.65
N GLY A 122 2.16 0.94 3.30
CA GLY A 122 2.82 -0.38 3.38
C GLY A 122 2.01 -1.39 4.20
N ILE A 123 1.37 -0.95 5.29
CA ILE A 123 0.49 -1.78 6.12
C ILE A 123 -0.69 -2.30 5.28
N VAL A 124 -1.31 -1.42 4.47
CA VAL A 124 -2.43 -1.78 3.59
C VAL A 124 -1.96 -2.64 2.43
N ALA A 125 -0.90 -2.24 1.72
CA ALA A 125 -0.39 -2.96 0.55
C ALA A 125 0.05 -4.40 0.87
N ASN A 126 0.57 -4.63 2.08
CA ASN A 126 0.99 -5.96 2.54
C ASN A 126 -0.12 -6.72 3.27
N ASN A 127 -1.36 -6.24 3.23
CA ASN A 127 -2.46 -6.80 4.01
C ASN A 127 -2.02 -7.16 5.44
N ALA A 128 -1.33 -6.23 6.11
CA ALA A 128 -0.71 -6.50 7.39
C ALA A 128 -1.75 -6.94 8.42
N SER A 129 -1.33 -7.91 9.22
CA SER A 129 -2.10 -8.44 10.35
C SER A 129 -1.47 -7.97 11.67
N GLY A 130 -1.11 -8.87 12.52
CA GLY A 130 -0.41 -8.65 13.78
C GLY A 130 -0.45 -9.89 14.64
N SER A 131 0.39 -9.95 15.66
CA SER A 131 0.45 -11.11 16.56
C SER A 131 -0.78 -11.25 17.44
N SER A 132 -1.49 -10.15 17.72
CA SER A 132 -2.57 -10.14 18.73
C SER A 132 -3.95 -10.55 18.18
N TYR A 133 -4.19 -10.42 16.87
CA TYR A 133 -5.56 -10.53 16.32
C TYR A 133 -5.69 -11.51 15.15
N GLY A 134 -4.61 -12.21 14.79
CA GLY A 134 -4.63 -13.10 13.63
C GLY A 134 -5.10 -12.37 12.37
N ILE A 135 -6.03 -12.97 11.64
CA ILE A 135 -6.62 -12.41 10.41
C ILE A 135 -7.84 -11.52 10.66
N THR A 136 -8.46 -11.58 11.85
CA THR A 136 -9.75 -10.92 12.13
C THR A 136 -9.71 -9.41 11.91
N TYR A 137 -8.60 -8.78 12.29
CA TYR A 137 -8.42 -7.33 12.18
C TYR A 137 -7.21 -6.98 11.29
N ASN A 138 -6.96 -7.76 10.25
CA ASN A 138 -5.96 -7.41 9.23
C ASN A 138 -6.43 -6.21 8.39
N SER A 139 -5.57 -5.72 7.51
CA SER A 139 -5.88 -4.56 6.67
C SER A 139 -7.12 -4.81 5.80
N TYR A 140 -7.25 -5.99 5.20
CA TYR A 140 -8.39 -6.34 4.35
C TYR A 140 -9.75 -6.18 5.09
N HIS A 141 -9.83 -6.59 6.35
CA HIS A 141 -11.06 -6.52 7.14
C HIS A 141 -11.33 -5.15 7.77
N THR A 142 -10.32 -4.29 7.83
CA THR A 142 -10.42 -2.99 8.52
C THR A 142 -10.38 -1.78 7.59
N VAL A 143 -9.85 -1.93 6.37
CA VAL A 143 -9.90 -0.87 5.35
C VAL A 143 -11.30 -0.78 4.79
N ARG A 144 -11.92 0.40 4.92
CA ARG A 144 -13.26 0.69 4.39
C ARG A 144 -13.21 1.19 2.94
N SER A 145 -12.24 2.03 2.64
CA SER A 145 -12.02 2.60 1.33
C SER A 145 -10.59 3.12 1.21
N MET A 146 -10.14 3.33 -0.01
CA MET A 146 -8.82 3.86 -0.29
C MET A 146 -8.82 4.65 -1.60
N ARG A 147 -7.84 5.54 -1.75
CA ARG A 147 -7.50 6.17 -3.01
C ARG A 147 -6.30 5.45 -3.60
N LEU A 148 -6.40 5.10 -4.86
CA LEU A 148 -5.39 4.35 -5.60
C LEU A 148 -4.96 5.17 -6.82
N ILE A 149 -3.67 5.24 -7.06
CA ILE A 149 -3.14 5.73 -8.33
C ILE A 149 -2.64 4.51 -9.09
N LEU A 150 -3.23 4.29 -10.26
CA LEU A 150 -2.90 3.15 -11.10
C LEU A 150 -1.64 3.45 -11.93
N THR A 151 -1.09 2.42 -12.56
CA THR A 151 0.16 2.54 -13.34
C THR A 151 0.06 3.50 -14.52
N ASP A 152 -1.15 3.76 -15.02
CA ASP A 152 -1.42 4.74 -16.08
C ASP A 152 -1.64 6.17 -15.55
N GLY A 153 -1.57 6.36 -14.22
CA GLY A 153 -1.82 7.63 -13.56
C GLY A 153 -3.28 7.88 -13.17
N THR A 154 -4.20 6.97 -13.52
CA THR A 154 -5.61 7.11 -13.16
C THR A 154 -5.80 7.05 -11.65
N LEU A 155 -6.53 8.03 -11.11
CA LEU A 155 -6.89 8.08 -9.70
C LEU A 155 -8.26 7.41 -9.49
N LEU A 156 -8.29 6.37 -8.66
CA LEU A 156 -9.51 5.70 -8.22
C LEU A 156 -9.76 5.95 -6.73
N ASP A 157 -10.83 6.67 -6.42
CA ASP A 157 -11.35 6.78 -5.06
C ASP A 157 -12.47 5.76 -4.83
N THR A 158 -12.17 4.72 -4.08
CA THR A 158 -13.12 3.64 -3.83
C THR A 158 -14.29 4.06 -2.92
N ALA A 159 -14.22 5.21 -2.24
CA ALA A 159 -15.35 5.78 -1.50
C ALA A 159 -16.34 6.50 -2.42
N SER A 160 -15.89 7.06 -3.54
CA SER A 160 -16.71 7.82 -4.48
C SER A 160 -17.42 6.91 -5.47
N ALA A 161 -18.77 6.97 -5.50
CA ALA A 161 -19.55 6.23 -6.49
C ALA A 161 -19.29 6.72 -7.93
N GLU A 162 -19.03 8.02 -8.09
CA GLU A 162 -18.69 8.63 -9.37
C GLU A 162 -17.33 8.15 -9.86
N SER A 163 -16.29 8.17 -9.01
CA SER A 163 -14.97 7.68 -9.34
C SER A 163 -14.99 6.20 -9.74
N ARG A 164 -15.76 5.37 -9.01
CA ARG A 164 -15.92 3.95 -9.38
C ARG A 164 -16.61 3.76 -10.74
N ARG A 165 -17.66 4.54 -11.05
CA ARG A 165 -18.31 4.48 -12.38
C ARG A 165 -17.35 4.89 -13.47
N HIS A 166 -16.68 6.02 -13.31
CA HIS A 166 -15.69 6.49 -14.26
C HIS A 166 -14.60 5.44 -14.52
N PHE A 167 -14.13 4.78 -13.47
CA PHE A 167 -13.14 3.71 -13.60
C PHE A 167 -13.66 2.52 -14.42
N VAL A 168 -14.89 2.07 -14.17
CA VAL A 168 -15.51 0.98 -14.95
C VAL A 168 -15.63 1.35 -16.43
N GLU A 169 -15.99 2.60 -16.74
CA GLU A 169 -16.14 3.10 -18.10
C GLU A 169 -14.80 3.27 -18.84
N SER A 170 -13.78 3.74 -18.12
CA SER A 170 -12.45 4.01 -18.71
C SER A 170 -11.51 2.81 -18.75
N HIS A 171 -11.75 1.78 -17.92
CA HIS A 171 -10.90 0.59 -17.80
C HIS A 171 -11.69 -0.72 -17.86
N PRO A 172 -12.56 -0.93 -18.88
CA PRO A 172 -13.43 -2.10 -18.94
C PRO A 172 -12.63 -3.41 -18.93
N GLU A 173 -11.49 -3.46 -19.64
CA GLU A 173 -10.65 -4.66 -19.71
C GLU A 173 -10.11 -5.10 -18.33
N TRP A 174 -9.75 -4.14 -17.47
CA TRP A 174 -9.30 -4.45 -16.11
C TRP A 174 -10.43 -4.97 -15.25
N VAL A 175 -11.59 -4.33 -15.34
CA VAL A 175 -12.79 -4.74 -14.60
C VAL A 175 -13.22 -6.13 -15.02
N ASP A 176 -13.36 -6.38 -16.31
CA ASP A 176 -13.76 -7.67 -16.87
C ASP A 176 -12.73 -8.77 -16.52
N GLY A 177 -11.43 -8.45 -16.61
CA GLY A 177 -10.36 -9.36 -16.24
C GLY A 177 -10.43 -9.79 -14.77
N LEU A 178 -10.65 -8.84 -13.85
CA LEU A 178 -10.80 -9.12 -12.43
C LEU A 178 -12.08 -9.92 -12.12
N LEU A 179 -13.20 -9.59 -12.78
CA LEU A 179 -14.45 -10.34 -12.62
C LEU A 179 -14.30 -11.76 -13.16
N ALA A 180 -13.69 -11.94 -14.32
CA ALA A 180 -13.42 -13.26 -14.90
C ALA A 180 -12.53 -14.11 -13.97
N LEU A 181 -11.47 -13.51 -13.40
CA LEU A 181 -10.62 -14.19 -12.43
C LEU A 181 -11.40 -14.64 -11.19
N ARG A 182 -12.25 -13.77 -10.65
CA ARG A 182 -13.12 -14.10 -9.52
C ARG A 182 -14.04 -15.28 -9.83
N GLU A 183 -14.71 -15.24 -10.98
CA GLU A 183 -15.60 -16.32 -11.39
C GLU A 183 -14.85 -17.63 -11.63
N ARG A 184 -13.65 -17.60 -12.22
CA ARG A 184 -12.81 -18.78 -12.38
C ARG A 184 -12.46 -19.43 -11.05
N VAL A 185 -12.16 -18.64 -10.00
CA VAL A 185 -11.91 -19.17 -8.64
C VAL A 185 -13.17 -19.82 -8.08
N LYS A 186 -14.33 -19.15 -8.18
CA LYS A 186 -15.62 -19.65 -7.65
C LYS A 186 -16.12 -20.91 -8.36
N GLN A 187 -15.84 -21.04 -9.65
CA GLN A 187 -16.20 -22.22 -10.44
C GLN A 187 -15.28 -23.42 -10.20
N ASN A 188 -14.23 -23.26 -9.40
CA ASN A 188 -13.32 -24.33 -9.04
C ASN A 188 -13.36 -24.57 -7.52
N PRO A 189 -14.23 -25.49 -7.03
CA PRO A 189 -14.40 -25.73 -5.60
C PRO A 189 -13.13 -26.19 -4.88
N GLU A 190 -12.26 -26.94 -5.56
CA GLU A 190 -10.99 -27.38 -5.01
C GLU A 190 -10.05 -26.18 -4.79
N MET A 191 -9.93 -25.29 -5.78
CA MET A 191 -9.13 -24.07 -5.67
C MET A 191 -9.66 -23.16 -4.57
N GLU A 192 -10.98 -22.97 -4.51
CA GLU A 192 -11.63 -22.16 -3.47
C GLU A 192 -11.36 -22.73 -2.08
N ALA A 193 -11.51 -24.05 -1.89
CA ALA A 193 -11.23 -24.70 -0.62
C ALA A 193 -9.75 -24.57 -0.20
N ARG A 194 -8.81 -24.71 -1.13
CA ARG A 194 -7.38 -24.50 -0.87
C ARG A 194 -7.07 -23.06 -0.48
N ILE A 195 -7.66 -22.07 -1.16
CA ILE A 195 -7.51 -20.67 -0.83
C ILE A 195 -8.06 -20.40 0.58
N ARG A 196 -9.27 -20.85 0.90
CA ARG A 196 -9.88 -20.68 2.22
C ARG A 196 -9.00 -21.29 3.30
N HIS A 197 -8.58 -22.53 3.17
CA HIS A 197 -7.72 -23.20 4.14
C HIS A 197 -6.38 -22.49 4.33
N LYS A 198 -5.72 -22.06 3.24
CA LYS A 198 -4.42 -21.36 3.32
C LYS A 198 -4.53 -20.03 4.06
N TYR A 199 -5.63 -19.31 3.89
CA TYR A 199 -5.80 -17.96 4.45
C TYR A 199 -6.63 -17.91 5.74
N GLU A 200 -6.96 -19.06 6.34
CA GLU A 200 -7.43 -19.15 7.73
C GLU A 200 -6.36 -18.73 8.72
N LEU A 201 -5.11 -18.86 8.35
CA LEU A 201 -3.97 -18.44 9.14
C LEU A 201 -3.42 -17.10 8.67
N LYS A 202 -2.76 -16.40 9.59
CA LYS A 202 -2.02 -15.17 9.29
C LYS A 202 -1.06 -15.40 8.14
N ASN A 203 -1.14 -14.56 7.12
CA ASN A 203 -0.27 -14.57 5.96
C ASN A 203 0.38 -13.19 5.80
N THR A 204 1.62 -13.17 5.29
CA THR A 204 2.40 -11.94 5.06
C THR A 204 2.51 -11.58 3.57
N CYS A 205 1.82 -12.29 2.71
CA CYS A 205 1.89 -12.10 1.26
C CYS A 205 0.71 -11.29 0.67
N GLY A 206 0.05 -10.51 1.50
CA GLY A 206 -1.04 -9.65 1.03
C GLY A 206 -2.40 -10.29 0.94
#